data_fe22576a2c713c227f5a7c24c826a098
#
_entry.id   fe22576a2c713c227f5a7c24c826a098
#
_cell.length_a   1.000
_cell.length_b   1.000
_cell.length_c   1.000
_cell.angle_alpha   90.00
_cell.angle_beta   90.00
_cell.angle_gamma   90.00
#
_symmetry.space_group_name_H-M   'P 1'
#
loop_
_entity.id
_entity.type
_entity.pdbx_description
1 polymer ?
#
loop_
_entity_poly.entity_id
_entity_poly.type
_entity_poly.pdbx_seq_one_letter_code
_entity_poly.pdbx_strand_id
1 'polypeptide(L)'
;MTPTVQIDNLTIEGPDLSGKSTLYWDIHRSNDYAFNIHDRAQLTMLVYARRYNRDNQIIKRWRSQLKEHLFNLDNRLIVLMPTLSLLEERYEIRGDEIHDLDSIRQVYKLYNEELAHFESYPNVYVIRDDDVLRASELSLNWLNCVPTINSIYNDVRQMAAAQPNNEASGLSLTLSSNVPFPPDDAVFDWDLEREHYTDILERVCGNITDELSGNNAYGIVQEQNKTRRFVFVQPECISMIHTIMRDDVLTMRVTARSTDVIKFFPSDIRFLGHLFNKVSEMLDDKCINRYELKLTMNSAHILS
;
A
#
# COMPACT_ATOMS: atom_id res chain seq x y z
N MET A 1 14.91 2.32 -14.34
CA MET A 1 13.53 2.71 -13.98
C MET A 1 13.39 2.54 -12.49
N THR A 2 12.75 3.47 -11.81
CA THR A 2 12.54 3.41 -10.36
C THR A 2 11.43 2.42 -10.01
N PRO A 3 11.51 1.69 -8.88
CA PRO A 3 10.42 0.85 -8.41
C PRO A 3 9.14 1.68 -8.25
N THR A 4 8.01 1.15 -8.68
CA THR A 4 6.71 1.80 -8.51
C THR A 4 5.87 1.02 -7.52
N VAL A 5 5.14 1.70 -6.62
CA VAL A 5 4.11 1.03 -5.82
C VAL A 5 2.97 0.66 -6.75
N GLN A 6 2.54 -0.57 -6.64
CA GLN A 6 1.28 -0.96 -7.24
C GLN A 6 0.17 -0.40 -6.35
N ILE A 7 -0.66 0.46 -6.90
CA ILE A 7 -1.88 0.93 -6.24
C ILE A 7 -2.99 -0.03 -6.65
N ASP A 8 -3.42 -0.89 -5.72
CA ASP A 8 -4.49 -1.85 -5.99
C ASP A 8 -5.84 -1.14 -6.10
N ASN A 9 -6.10 -0.22 -5.16
CA ASN A 9 -7.34 0.53 -5.13
C ASN A 9 -7.07 1.99 -4.77
N LEU A 10 -7.59 2.89 -5.56
CA LEU A 10 -7.65 4.31 -5.25
C LEU A 10 -9.07 4.68 -4.87
N THR A 11 -9.26 5.24 -3.70
CA THR A 11 -10.55 5.77 -3.26
C THR A 11 -10.51 7.30 -3.26
N ILE A 12 -11.52 7.93 -3.85
CA ILE A 12 -11.70 9.38 -3.84
C ILE A 12 -12.92 9.72 -2.99
N GLU A 13 -12.71 10.47 -1.94
CA GLU A 13 -13.70 10.82 -0.92
C GLU A 13 -13.80 12.35 -0.75
N GLY A 14 -14.80 12.80 -0.02
CA GLY A 14 -15.02 14.21 0.31
C GLY A 14 -16.52 14.55 0.32
N PRO A 15 -16.90 15.71 0.84
CA PRO A 15 -18.28 16.17 0.87
C PRO A 15 -18.86 16.34 -0.55
N ASP A 16 -20.16 16.44 -0.66
CA ASP A 16 -20.80 16.77 -1.93
C ASP A 16 -20.35 18.14 -2.42
N LEU A 17 -20.32 18.34 -3.72
CA LEU A 17 -19.82 19.53 -4.40
C LEU A 17 -18.31 19.79 -4.29
N SER A 18 -17.53 18.88 -3.68
CA SER A 18 -16.07 19.06 -3.52
C SER A 18 -15.26 18.93 -4.82
N GLY A 19 -15.84 18.39 -5.90
CA GLY A 19 -15.12 18.21 -7.18
C GLY A 19 -14.61 16.78 -7.43
N LYS A 20 -15.04 15.79 -6.63
CA LYS A 20 -14.62 14.38 -6.76
C LYS A 20 -14.74 13.82 -8.16
N SER A 21 -15.88 14.05 -8.82
CA SER A 21 -16.11 13.50 -10.17
C SER A 21 -15.16 14.09 -11.22
N THR A 22 -14.77 15.35 -11.07
CA THR A 22 -13.77 15.98 -11.94
C THR A 22 -12.41 15.31 -11.72
N LEU A 23 -11.97 15.21 -10.46
CA LEU A 23 -10.72 14.56 -10.09
C LEU A 23 -10.67 13.09 -10.56
N TYR A 24 -11.78 12.36 -10.40
CA TYR A 24 -11.90 10.98 -10.87
C TYR A 24 -11.56 10.84 -12.36
N TRP A 25 -12.15 11.68 -13.21
CA TRP A 25 -11.89 11.65 -14.63
C TRP A 25 -10.51 12.15 -15.03
N ASP A 26 -9.97 13.13 -14.32
CA ASP A 26 -8.63 13.64 -14.57
C ASP A 26 -7.56 12.59 -14.27
N ILE A 27 -7.69 11.89 -13.14
CA ILE A 27 -6.76 10.81 -12.79
C ILE A 27 -6.86 9.68 -13.81
N HIS A 28 -8.06 9.25 -14.19
CA HIS A 28 -8.23 8.20 -15.19
C HIS A 28 -7.57 8.54 -16.53
N ARG A 29 -7.80 9.74 -17.04
CA ARG A 29 -7.23 10.19 -18.31
C ARG A 29 -5.70 10.31 -18.24
N SER A 30 -5.18 10.78 -17.14
CA SER A 30 -3.74 11.02 -16.97
C SER A 30 -2.92 9.73 -16.77
N ASN A 31 -3.56 8.63 -16.39
CA ASN A 31 -2.91 7.34 -16.13
C ASN A 31 -3.44 6.21 -17.03
N ASP A 32 -4.00 6.51 -18.18
CA ASP A 32 -4.51 5.53 -19.15
C ASP A 32 -5.44 4.47 -18.51
N TYR A 33 -6.24 4.88 -17.52
CA TYR A 33 -7.17 4.04 -16.77
C TYR A 33 -6.49 2.91 -15.96
N ALA A 34 -5.25 3.11 -15.56
CA ALA A 34 -4.46 2.09 -14.86
C ALA A 34 -4.93 1.81 -13.41
N PHE A 35 -5.65 2.73 -12.78
CA PHE A 35 -6.13 2.57 -11.40
C PHE A 35 -7.54 2.03 -11.34
N ASN A 36 -7.79 1.16 -10.36
CA ASN A 36 -9.14 0.82 -9.92
C ASN A 36 -9.62 1.92 -8.95
N ILE A 37 -10.40 2.89 -9.45
CA ILE A 37 -10.84 4.04 -8.66
C ILE A 37 -12.25 3.82 -8.15
N HIS A 38 -12.44 3.98 -6.83
CA HIS A 38 -13.72 3.97 -6.16
C HIS A 38 -14.14 5.40 -5.80
N ASP A 39 -15.32 5.81 -6.21
CA ASP A 39 -15.97 7.05 -5.76
C ASP A 39 -16.86 6.72 -4.58
N ARG A 40 -16.55 7.28 -3.41
CA ARG A 40 -17.23 7.04 -2.12
C ARG A 40 -17.09 5.61 -1.61
N ALA A 41 -16.51 5.47 -0.46
CA ALA A 41 -16.34 4.20 0.22
C ALA A 41 -16.57 4.34 1.74
N GLN A 42 -15.70 3.76 2.53
CA GLN A 42 -15.87 3.61 3.98
C GLN A 42 -15.95 4.95 4.73
N LEU A 43 -15.19 5.97 4.31
CA LEU A 43 -15.21 7.29 4.98
C LEU A 43 -16.54 7.99 4.76
N THR A 44 -17.06 8.02 3.53
CA THR A 44 -18.41 8.53 3.24
C THR A 44 -19.46 7.78 4.06
N MET A 45 -19.42 6.45 4.08
CA MET A 45 -20.38 5.65 4.85
C MET A 45 -20.30 5.95 6.36
N LEU A 46 -19.12 6.16 6.90
CA LEU A 46 -18.90 6.55 8.29
C LEU A 46 -19.49 7.94 8.59
N VAL A 47 -19.21 8.93 7.75
CA VAL A 47 -19.70 10.30 7.88
C VAL A 47 -21.22 10.33 7.84
N TYR A 48 -21.83 9.65 6.86
CA TYR A 48 -23.29 9.61 6.77
C TYR A 48 -23.97 8.77 7.85
N ALA A 49 -23.32 7.70 8.34
CA ALA A 49 -23.83 6.97 9.50
C ALA A 49 -23.91 7.88 10.74
N ARG A 50 -22.91 8.75 10.95
CA ARG A 50 -22.93 9.76 12.01
C ARG A 50 -23.96 10.85 11.76
N ARG A 51 -24.04 11.35 10.53
CA ARG A 51 -25.02 12.37 10.13
C ARG A 51 -26.46 11.97 10.43
N TYR A 52 -26.79 10.71 10.15
CA TYR A 52 -28.14 10.17 10.35
C TYR A 52 -28.32 9.51 11.74
N ASN A 53 -27.40 9.74 12.67
CA ASN A 53 -27.44 9.16 14.03
C ASN A 53 -27.72 7.65 14.02
N ARG A 54 -27.05 6.92 13.13
CA ARG A 54 -27.16 5.46 13.08
C ARG A 54 -26.59 4.85 14.36
N ASP A 55 -26.98 3.60 14.63
CA ASP A 55 -26.49 2.86 15.79
C ASP A 55 -24.97 2.92 15.94
N ASN A 56 -24.49 3.05 17.17
CA ASN A 56 -23.06 3.13 17.48
C ASN A 56 -22.25 1.92 16.98
N GLN A 57 -22.87 0.73 16.85
CA GLN A 57 -22.23 -0.44 16.29
C GLN A 57 -21.98 -0.29 14.79
N ILE A 58 -22.90 0.35 14.07
CA ILE A 58 -22.73 0.67 12.65
C ILE A 58 -21.59 1.65 12.45
N ILE A 59 -21.53 2.72 13.25
CA ILE A 59 -20.46 3.71 13.24
C ILE A 59 -19.09 3.06 13.51
N LYS A 60 -19.00 2.23 14.57
CA LYS A 60 -17.80 1.48 14.92
C LYS A 60 -17.37 0.54 13.79
N ARG A 61 -18.32 -0.15 13.17
CA ARG A 61 -18.05 -1.06 12.05
C ARG A 61 -17.41 -0.31 10.87
N TRP A 62 -17.99 0.81 10.44
CA TRP A 62 -17.43 1.57 9.32
C TRP A 62 -16.04 2.14 9.63
N ARG A 63 -15.82 2.63 10.87
CA ARG A 63 -14.50 3.09 11.29
C ARG A 63 -13.47 1.96 11.32
N SER A 64 -13.86 0.77 11.77
CA SER A 64 -13.00 -0.42 11.74
C SER A 64 -12.66 -0.84 10.31
N GLN A 65 -13.65 -0.86 9.42
CA GLN A 65 -13.44 -1.22 8.01
C GLN A 65 -12.55 -0.20 7.28
N LEU A 66 -12.71 1.09 7.54
CA LEU A 66 -11.82 2.12 6.99
C LEU A 66 -10.38 1.91 7.50
N LYS A 67 -10.22 1.66 8.80
CA LYS A 67 -8.91 1.38 9.39
C LYS A 67 -8.27 0.14 8.76
N GLU A 68 -9.02 -0.95 8.64
CA GLU A 68 -8.54 -2.19 7.99
C GLU A 68 -8.15 -1.96 6.54
N HIS A 69 -8.95 -1.21 5.78
CA HIS A 69 -8.63 -0.83 4.41
C HIS A 69 -7.31 -0.05 4.31
N LEU A 70 -7.08 0.90 5.21
CA LEU A 70 -5.88 1.73 5.24
C LEU A 70 -4.64 1.01 5.78
N PHE A 71 -4.78 -0.14 6.46
CA PHE A 71 -3.64 -0.98 6.83
C PHE A 71 -2.98 -1.68 5.64
N ASN A 72 -3.67 -1.82 4.53
CA ASN A 72 -3.05 -2.20 3.28
C ASN A 72 -2.52 -0.94 2.57
N LEU A 73 -1.20 -0.78 2.53
CA LEU A 73 -0.53 0.38 1.93
C LEU A 73 -0.67 0.44 0.40
N ASP A 74 -1.13 -0.65 -0.24
CA ASP A 74 -1.47 -0.67 -1.66
C ASP A 74 -2.79 0.07 -1.95
N ASN A 75 -3.63 0.25 -0.93
CA ASN A 75 -4.81 1.09 -1.03
C ASN A 75 -4.44 2.56 -0.78
N ARG A 76 -4.98 3.45 -1.60
CA ARG A 76 -4.77 4.90 -1.48
C ARG A 76 -6.10 5.60 -1.27
N LEU A 77 -6.10 6.60 -0.40
CA LEU A 77 -7.28 7.42 -0.12
C LEU A 77 -6.94 8.89 -0.38
N ILE A 78 -7.61 9.49 -1.35
CA ILE A 78 -7.60 10.94 -1.58
C ILE A 78 -8.89 11.53 -1.05
N VAL A 79 -8.79 12.55 -0.22
CA VAL A 79 -9.97 13.26 0.30
C VAL A 79 -9.92 14.71 -0.11
N LEU A 80 -10.91 15.14 -0.92
CA LEU A 80 -11.06 16.54 -1.31
C LEU A 80 -11.85 17.30 -0.25
N MET A 81 -11.19 18.26 0.36
CA MET A 81 -11.75 19.13 1.41
C MET A 81 -11.53 20.62 1.04
N PRO A 82 -12.14 21.12 -0.05
CA PRO A 82 -12.08 22.55 -0.35
C PRO A 82 -12.70 23.35 0.80
N THR A 83 -12.58 24.67 0.78
CA THR A 83 -13.18 25.51 1.83
C THR A 83 -14.70 25.36 1.88
N LEU A 84 -15.27 25.48 3.08
CA LEU A 84 -16.73 25.43 3.24
C LEU A 84 -17.43 26.52 2.43
N SER A 85 -16.82 27.72 2.35
CA SER A 85 -17.34 28.83 1.57
C SER A 85 -17.48 28.50 0.08
N LEU A 86 -16.53 27.74 -0.50
CA LEU A 86 -16.65 27.29 -1.89
C LEU A 86 -17.78 26.27 -2.07
N LEU A 87 -18.00 25.38 -1.10
CA LEU A 87 -19.11 24.41 -1.17
C LEU A 87 -20.45 25.14 -1.08
N GLU A 88 -20.57 26.16 -0.22
CA GLU A 88 -21.77 27.00 -0.10
C GLU A 88 -22.04 27.77 -1.40
N GLU A 89 -21.02 28.39 -2.01
CA GLU A 89 -21.12 29.06 -3.31
C GLU A 89 -21.60 28.09 -4.41
N ARG A 90 -20.99 26.91 -4.47
CA ARG A 90 -21.39 25.88 -5.45
C ARG A 90 -22.82 25.37 -5.23
N TYR A 91 -23.25 25.30 -3.99
CA TYR A 91 -24.62 24.98 -3.65
C TYR A 91 -25.61 26.05 -4.14
N GLU A 92 -25.30 27.32 -3.93
CA GLU A 92 -26.14 28.43 -4.40
C GLU A 92 -26.28 28.45 -5.93
N ILE A 93 -25.21 28.10 -6.66
CA ILE A 93 -25.22 28.09 -8.14
C ILE A 93 -25.93 26.84 -8.69
N ARG A 94 -25.66 25.67 -8.14
CA ARG A 94 -26.07 24.38 -8.71
C ARG A 94 -27.29 23.78 -8.01
N GLY A 95 -27.45 24.08 -6.72
CA GLY A 95 -28.37 23.36 -5.85
C GLY A 95 -27.90 21.93 -5.54
N ASP A 96 -28.63 21.28 -4.68
CA ASP A 96 -28.53 19.84 -4.41
C ASP A 96 -29.94 19.31 -4.16
N GLU A 97 -30.30 18.18 -4.80
CA GLU A 97 -31.66 17.62 -4.69
C GLU A 97 -31.90 16.92 -3.35
N ILE A 98 -30.82 16.54 -2.64
CA ILE A 98 -30.87 15.69 -1.45
C ILE A 98 -30.53 16.49 -0.19
N HIS A 99 -29.63 17.45 -0.30
CA HIS A 99 -29.06 18.16 0.84
C HIS A 99 -29.39 19.66 0.79
N ASP A 100 -29.86 20.18 1.91
CA ASP A 100 -29.91 21.62 2.18
C ASP A 100 -28.52 22.13 2.64
N LEU A 101 -28.38 23.43 2.71
CA LEU A 101 -27.12 24.07 3.08
C LEU A 101 -26.63 23.68 4.48
N ASP A 102 -27.54 23.49 5.44
CA ASP A 102 -27.19 23.08 6.79
C ASP A 102 -26.69 21.62 6.82
N SER A 103 -27.23 20.78 5.95
CA SER A 103 -26.73 19.41 5.72
C SER A 103 -25.31 19.41 5.22
N ILE A 104 -24.97 20.26 4.25
CA ILE A 104 -23.61 20.41 3.69
C ILE A 104 -22.63 20.84 4.77
N ARG A 105 -22.99 21.85 5.58
CA ARG A 105 -22.18 22.30 6.72
C ARG A 105 -21.93 21.20 7.73
N GLN A 106 -22.95 20.43 8.05
CA GLN A 106 -22.84 19.33 8.99
C GLN A 106 -21.95 18.21 8.44
N VAL A 107 -22.13 17.80 7.18
CA VAL A 107 -21.31 16.80 6.52
C VAL A 107 -19.86 17.23 6.47
N TYR A 108 -19.58 18.48 6.08
CA TYR A 108 -18.24 19.05 6.07
C TYR A 108 -17.54 18.98 7.44
N LYS A 109 -18.27 19.36 8.51
CA LYS A 109 -17.78 19.26 9.88
C LYS A 109 -17.44 17.82 10.25
N LEU A 110 -18.33 16.86 9.93
CA LEU A 110 -18.14 15.44 10.23
C LEU A 110 -16.93 14.85 9.48
N TYR A 111 -16.70 15.25 8.22
CA TYR A 111 -15.50 14.87 7.50
C TYR A 111 -14.23 15.33 8.22
N ASN A 112 -14.18 16.61 8.64
CA ASN A 112 -13.01 17.13 9.37
C ASN A 112 -12.76 16.38 10.69
N GLU A 113 -13.84 16.04 11.44
CA GLU A 113 -13.74 15.29 12.68
C GLU A 113 -13.20 13.85 12.46
N GLU A 114 -13.66 13.16 11.41
CA GLU A 114 -13.15 11.80 11.12
C GLU A 114 -11.74 11.85 10.54
N LEU A 115 -11.43 12.81 9.67
CA LEU A 115 -10.09 12.96 9.09
C LEU A 115 -9.02 13.18 10.17
N ALA A 116 -9.32 13.86 11.27
CA ALA A 116 -8.39 14.01 12.38
C ALA A 116 -7.86 12.66 12.91
N HIS A 117 -8.56 11.55 12.66
CA HIS A 117 -8.12 10.20 13.05
C HIS A 117 -7.32 9.47 11.97
N PHE A 118 -7.37 9.92 10.71
CA PHE A 118 -6.84 9.16 9.58
C PHE A 118 -5.87 9.95 8.70
N GLU A 119 -5.84 11.28 8.73
CA GLU A 119 -4.98 12.06 7.83
C GLU A 119 -3.47 11.88 8.07
N SER A 120 -3.08 11.32 9.22
CA SER A 120 -1.68 10.97 9.50
C SER A 120 -1.22 9.66 8.85
N TYR A 121 -2.13 8.90 8.25
CA TYR A 121 -1.78 7.65 7.56
C TYR A 121 -1.06 7.97 6.24
N PRO A 122 0.04 7.27 5.91
CA PRO A 122 0.88 7.61 4.76
C PRO A 122 0.18 7.41 3.41
N ASN A 123 -0.83 6.55 3.38
CA ASN A 123 -1.65 6.29 2.20
C ASN A 123 -2.96 7.10 2.16
N VAL A 124 -3.05 8.13 3.00
CA VAL A 124 -4.14 9.11 2.99
C VAL A 124 -3.61 10.48 2.57
N TYR A 125 -4.22 11.08 1.57
CA TYR A 125 -3.89 12.41 1.12
C TYR A 125 -5.12 13.33 1.18
N VAL A 126 -5.09 14.30 2.08
CA VAL A 126 -6.16 15.30 2.24
C VAL A 126 -5.77 16.56 1.50
N ILE A 127 -6.55 16.93 0.49
CA ILE A 127 -6.32 18.10 -0.34
C ILE A 127 -7.29 19.19 0.09
N ARG A 128 -6.75 20.26 0.66
CA ARG A 128 -7.48 21.44 1.10
C ARG A 128 -7.21 22.60 0.13
N ASP A 129 -7.66 22.41 -1.12
CA ASP A 129 -7.48 23.42 -2.18
C ASP A 129 -8.81 23.64 -2.88
N ASP A 130 -9.10 24.92 -3.18
CA ASP A 130 -10.33 25.34 -3.84
C ASP A 130 -10.24 25.21 -5.37
N ASP A 131 -9.04 25.14 -5.92
CA ASP A 131 -8.80 24.93 -7.34
C ASP A 131 -8.73 23.44 -7.66
N VAL A 132 -9.74 22.96 -8.40
CA VAL A 132 -9.84 21.54 -8.81
C VAL A 132 -8.69 21.11 -9.74
N LEU A 133 -8.19 22.00 -10.59
CA LEU A 133 -7.05 21.68 -11.48
C LEU A 133 -5.77 21.46 -10.66
N ARG A 134 -5.56 22.33 -9.68
CA ARG A 134 -4.45 22.19 -8.75
C ARG A 134 -4.60 20.93 -7.87
N ALA A 135 -5.80 20.63 -7.41
CA ALA A 135 -6.08 19.40 -6.66
C ALA A 135 -5.77 18.15 -7.51
N SER A 136 -6.07 18.19 -8.80
CA SER A 136 -5.73 17.13 -9.75
C SER A 136 -4.21 16.98 -9.90
N GLU A 137 -3.48 18.06 -10.10
CA GLU A 137 -2.01 18.06 -10.19
C GLU A 137 -1.37 17.50 -8.89
N LEU A 138 -1.81 17.97 -7.73
CA LEU A 138 -1.33 17.48 -6.43
C LEU A 138 -1.60 15.99 -6.25
N SER A 139 -2.79 15.51 -6.67
CA SER A 139 -3.14 14.10 -6.61
C SER A 139 -2.24 13.25 -7.49
N LEU A 140 -2.02 13.67 -8.74
CA LEU A 140 -1.16 12.96 -9.68
C LEU A 140 0.28 12.92 -9.20
N ASN A 141 0.80 14.03 -8.68
CA ASN A 141 2.14 14.07 -8.11
C ASN A 141 2.28 13.11 -6.91
N TRP A 142 1.28 13.05 -6.03
CA TRP A 142 1.29 12.13 -4.91
C TRP A 142 1.17 10.66 -5.34
N LEU A 143 0.33 10.35 -6.33
CA LEU A 143 0.16 9.00 -6.86
C LEU A 143 1.40 8.51 -7.62
N ASN A 144 2.11 9.42 -8.30
CA ASN A 144 3.32 9.13 -9.05
C ASN A 144 4.60 9.20 -8.20
N CYS A 145 4.50 9.56 -6.93
CA CYS A 145 5.63 9.44 -6.02
C CYS A 145 6.09 7.98 -5.96
N VAL A 146 7.28 7.74 -6.50
CA VAL A 146 7.92 6.42 -6.47
C VAL A 146 8.44 6.19 -5.06
N PRO A 147 7.99 5.13 -4.35
CA PRO A 147 8.54 4.85 -3.06
C PRO A 147 9.96 4.33 -3.19
N THR A 148 10.82 4.95 -2.48
CA THR A 148 12.15 4.43 -2.15
C THR A 148 12.03 3.51 -0.92
N ILE A 149 13.03 2.68 -0.64
CA ILE A 149 13.09 1.93 0.62
C ILE A 149 12.92 2.88 1.82
N ASN A 150 13.49 4.08 1.75
CA ASN A 150 13.32 5.10 2.77
C ASN A 150 11.86 5.57 2.94
N SER A 151 11.11 5.75 1.85
CA SER A 151 9.70 6.14 1.95
C SER A 151 8.86 5.02 2.55
N ILE A 152 9.09 3.78 2.14
CA ILE A 152 8.43 2.59 2.70
C ILE A 152 8.73 2.47 4.20
N TYR A 153 9.98 2.65 4.60
CA TYR A 153 10.38 2.65 6.00
C TYR A 153 9.60 3.72 6.79
N ASN A 154 9.55 4.95 6.27
CA ASN A 154 8.83 6.04 6.91
C ASN A 154 7.32 5.74 6.99
N ASP A 155 6.73 5.18 5.94
CA ASP A 155 5.32 4.80 5.90
C ASP A 155 4.98 3.77 6.98
N VAL A 156 5.75 2.68 7.05
CA VAL A 156 5.56 1.63 8.06
C VAL A 156 5.78 2.16 9.49
N ARG A 157 6.79 3.02 9.67
CA ARG A 157 7.06 3.69 10.95
C ARG A 157 5.90 4.58 11.38
N GLN A 158 5.34 5.38 10.47
CA GLN A 158 4.19 6.24 10.75
C GLN A 158 2.96 5.40 11.11
N MET A 159 2.72 4.31 10.38
CA MET A 159 1.62 3.40 10.66
C MET A 159 1.73 2.77 12.06
N ALA A 160 2.92 2.30 12.44
CA ALA A 160 3.14 1.75 13.77
C ALA A 160 2.97 2.81 14.86
N ALA A 161 3.56 4.00 14.67
CA ALA A 161 3.47 5.11 15.63
C ALA A 161 2.04 5.65 15.81
N ALA A 162 1.19 5.53 14.78
CA ALA A 162 -0.21 5.96 14.86
C ALA A 162 -1.11 5.01 15.68
N GLN A 163 -0.61 3.84 16.09
CA GLN A 163 -1.38 2.87 16.87
C GLN A 163 -1.15 3.03 18.37
N PRO A 164 -2.13 2.64 19.22
CA PRO A 164 -2.06 2.84 20.68
C PRO A 164 -0.84 2.21 21.31
N ASN A 165 -0.30 1.15 20.92
CA ASN A 165 0.87 0.50 21.51
C ASN A 165 2.12 0.62 20.62
N ASN A 166 2.16 1.60 19.69
CA ASN A 166 3.18 1.69 18.67
C ASN A 166 3.33 0.37 17.88
N GLU A 167 2.22 -0.33 17.67
CA GLU A 167 2.17 -1.59 16.96
C GLU A 167 1.06 -1.58 15.92
N ALA A 168 1.41 -1.79 14.66
CA ALA A 168 0.49 -2.01 13.57
C ALA A 168 0.48 -3.50 13.20
N SER A 169 -0.70 -4.09 13.07
CA SER A 169 -0.87 -5.50 12.70
C SER A 169 -1.54 -5.64 11.34
N GLY A 170 -1.10 -6.65 10.59
CA GLY A 170 -1.66 -6.96 9.27
C GLY A 170 -1.28 -5.97 8.17
N LEU A 171 -0.13 -5.28 8.31
CA LEU A 171 0.37 -4.41 7.26
C LEU A 171 0.72 -5.21 6.00
N SER A 172 0.31 -4.70 4.86
CA SER A 172 0.64 -5.25 3.55
C SER A 172 1.14 -4.14 2.64
N LEU A 173 2.18 -4.45 1.86
CA LEU A 173 2.71 -3.54 0.85
C LEU A 173 3.17 -4.32 -0.38
N THR A 174 3.08 -3.70 -1.55
CA THR A 174 3.56 -4.23 -2.81
C THR A 174 4.51 -3.23 -3.46
N LEU A 175 5.67 -3.73 -3.89
CA LEU A 175 6.60 -3.01 -4.75
C LEU A 175 6.58 -3.64 -6.13
N SER A 176 6.45 -2.84 -7.16
CA SER A 176 6.47 -3.27 -8.55
C SER A 176 7.53 -2.51 -9.34
N SER A 177 8.25 -3.22 -10.22
CA SER A 177 9.28 -2.62 -11.06
C SER A 177 9.44 -3.39 -12.36
N ASN A 178 9.86 -2.72 -13.43
CA ASN A 178 10.24 -3.33 -14.70
C ASN A 178 11.74 -3.68 -14.76
N VAL A 179 12.47 -3.43 -13.68
CA VAL A 179 13.88 -3.79 -13.50
C VAL A 179 14.06 -4.42 -12.12
N PRO A 180 15.09 -5.25 -11.90
CA PRO A 180 15.41 -5.75 -10.56
C PRO A 180 15.51 -4.60 -9.56
N PHE A 181 15.13 -4.85 -8.31
CA PHE A 181 15.18 -3.82 -7.27
C PHE A 181 16.63 -3.38 -7.05
N PRO A 182 16.99 -2.13 -7.33
CA PRO A 182 18.35 -1.68 -7.10
C PRO A 182 18.69 -1.80 -5.61
N PRO A 183 19.92 -2.18 -5.27
CA PRO A 183 20.38 -2.02 -3.91
C PRO A 183 20.31 -0.52 -3.61
N ASP A 184 19.52 -0.18 -2.62
CA ASP A 184 19.33 1.21 -2.25
C ASP A 184 20.56 1.76 -1.53
N ASP A 185 20.76 3.08 -1.68
CA ASP A 185 21.88 3.76 -1.07
C ASP A 185 21.92 3.56 0.45
N ALA A 186 23.03 3.22 0.91
CA ALA A 186 23.83 3.33 2.12
C ALA A 186 23.24 3.87 3.45
N VAL A 187 21.94 4.11 3.58
CA VAL A 187 21.35 4.64 4.83
C VAL A 187 21.15 3.55 5.89
N PHE A 188 21.09 2.28 5.48
CA PHE A 188 20.84 1.17 6.39
C PHE A 188 21.97 0.16 6.35
N ASP A 189 22.56 -0.10 7.49
CA ASP A 189 23.58 -1.11 7.66
C ASP A 189 22.93 -2.48 7.87
N TRP A 190 22.87 -3.29 6.81
CA TRP A 190 22.33 -4.65 6.91
C TRP A 190 23.34 -5.65 7.43
N ASP A 191 24.59 -5.24 7.63
CA ASP A 191 25.65 -6.09 8.22
C ASP A 191 25.35 -6.44 9.69
N LEU A 192 24.41 -5.73 10.35
CA LEU A 192 24.00 -6.01 11.72
C LEU A 192 23.46 -7.45 11.92
N GLU A 193 22.93 -8.09 10.88
CA GLU A 193 22.39 -9.46 10.94
C GLU A 193 22.89 -10.32 9.77
N ARG A 194 24.11 -10.06 9.34
CA ARG A 194 24.69 -10.67 8.15
C ARG A 194 24.65 -12.21 8.16
N GLU A 195 24.95 -12.83 9.28
CA GLU A 195 24.93 -14.30 9.39
C GLU A 195 23.53 -14.86 9.20
N HIS A 196 22.53 -14.23 9.80
CA HIS A 196 21.14 -14.62 9.69
C HIS A 196 20.63 -14.50 8.25
N TYR A 197 20.88 -13.37 7.60
CA TYR A 197 20.47 -13.17 6.21
C TYR A 197 21.23 -14.07 5.23
N THR A 198 22.50 -14.36 5.50
CA THR A 198 23.29 -15.30 4.69
C THR A 198 22.71 -16.72 4.75
N ASP A 199 22.33 -17.19 5.96
CA ASP A 199 21.69 -18.50 6.13
C ASP A 199 20.35 -18.57 5.34
N ILE A 200 19.50 -17.55 5.44
CA ILE A 200 18.25 -17.52 4.66
C ILE A 200 18.53 -17.51 3.16
N LEU A 201 19.49 -16.70 2.70
CA LEU A 201 19.86 -16.62 1.30
C LEU A 201 20.32 -17.97 0.76
N GLU A 202 21.23 -18.64 1.45
CA GLU A 202 21.76 -19.95 1.07
C GLU A 202 20.65 -21.00 1.01
N ARG A 203 19.76 -21.04 1.99
CA ARG A 203 18.65 -22.01 2.06
C ARG A 203 17.60 -21.77 0.99
N VAL A 204 17.23 -20.52 0.68
CA VAL A 204 16.29 -20.19 -0.38
C VAL A 204 16.89 -20.51 -1.75
N CYS A 205 18.13 -20.09 -2.00
CA CYS A 205 18.82 -20.38 -3.27
C CYS A 205 19.08 -21.88 -3.45
N GLY A 206 19.45 -22.58 -2.37
CA GLY A 206 19.60 -24.03 -2.37
C GLY A 206 18.31 -24.75 -2.77
N ASN A 207 17.18 -24.39 -2.15
CA ASN A 207 15.87 -24.94 -2.52
C ASN A 207 15.53 -24.73 -4.01
N ILE A 208 15.77 -23.52 -4.53
CA ILE A 208 15.51 -23.21 -5.93
C ILE A 208 16.43 -24.05 -6.84
N THR A 209 17.71 -24.17 -6.49
CA THR A 209 18.69 -24.99 -7.24
C THR A 209 18.25 -26.45 -7.27
N ASP A 210 17.84 -27.00 -6.14
CA ASP A 210 17.38 -28.39 -6.04
C ASP A 210 16.13 -28.63 -6.87
N GLU A 211 15.19 -27.70 -6.86
CA GLU A 211 13.99 -27.79 -7.69
C GLU A 211 14.28 -27.66 -9.19
N LEU A 212 15.18 -26.76 -9.58
CA LEU A 212 15.59 -26.59 -10.97
C LEU A 212 16.38 -27.79 -11.51
N SER A 213 17.16 -28.45 -10.67
CA SER A 213 17.94 -29.64 -11.04
C SER A 213 17.12 -30.94 -11.03
N GLY A 214 15.85 -30.89 -10.64
CA GLY A 214 14.98 -32.05 -10.54
C GLY A 214 15.32 -32.99 -9.38
N ASN A 215 16.12 -32.55 -8.41
CA ASN A 215 16.55 -33.33 -7.26
C ASN A 215 15.51 -33.40 -6.13
N ASN A 216 14.37 -32.73 -6.30
CA ASN A 216 13.32 -32.75 -5.28
C ASN A 216 12.55 -34.06 -5.22
N ALA A 217 12.32 -34.57 -4.01
CA ALA A 217 11.56 -35.78 -3.72
C ALA A 217 10.09 -35.76 -4.20
N TYR A 218 9.60 -34.64 -4.68
CA TYR A 218 8.24 -34.50 -5.18
C TYR A 218 8.07 -34.60 -6.70
N GLY A 219 9.15 -34.78 -7.47
CA GLY A 219 9.15 -35.26 -8.86
C GLY A 219 8.20 -34.59 -9.86
N ILE A 220 7.69 -33.40 -9.60
CA ILE A 220 6.78 -32.69 -10.50
C ILE A 220 7.59 -31.73 -11.35
N VAL A 221 8.32 -32.25 -12.32
CA VAL A 221 8.79 -31.49 -13.47
C VAL A 221 7.58 -31.25 -14.37
N GLN A 222 6.93 -30.10 -14.21
CA GLN A 222 5.94 -29.66 -15.19
C GLN A 222 6.67 -29.05 -16.38
N GLU A 223 7.05 -29.87 -17.33
CA GLU A 223 7.82 -29.52 -18.54
C GLU A 223 7.10 -28.54 -19.49
N GLN A 224 5.85 -28.17 -19.25
CA GLN A 224 5.08 -27.41 -20.24
C GLN A 224 4.41 -26.15 -19.74
N ASN A 225 4.48 -25.81 -18.45
CA ASN A 225 3.93 -24.54 -17.96
C ASN A 225 5.04 -23.58 -17.54
N LYS A 226 5.03 -22.38 -18.09
CA LYS A 226 5.90 -21.25 -17.75
C LYS A 226 5.77 -20.77 -16.28
N THR A 227 5.18 -21.60 -15.42
CA THR A 227 4.95 -21.27 -14.02
C THR A 227 5.92 -22.03 -13.14
N ARG A 228 6.80 -21.32 -12.46
CA ARG A 228 7.72 -21.87 -11.45
C ARG A 228 7.31 -21.31 -10.09
N ARG A 229 7.24 -22.18 -9.09
CA ARG A 229 6.82 -21.83 -7.74
C ARG A 229 7.76 -22.45 -6.72
N PHE A 230 8.33 -21.59 -5.85
CA PHE A 230 9.23 -22.01 -4.79
C PHE A 230 8.71 -21.47 -3.46
N VAL A 231 8.69 -22.32 -2.42
CA VAL A 231 8.21 -21.94 -1.10
C VAL A 231 9.25 -22.29 -0.06
N PHE A 232 9.62 -21.29 0.73
CA PHE A 232 10.51 -21.43 1.87
C PHE A 232 9.75 -21.02 3.13
N VAL A 233 9.83 -21.82 4.19
CA VAL A 233 9.16 -21.58 5.48
C VAL A 233 10.13 -21.82 6.63
N GLN A 234 10.12 -20.92 7.60
CA GLN A 234 10.94 -21.03 8.80
C GLN A 234 10.21 -20.42 10.02
N PRO A 235 10.62 -20.76 11.27
CA PRO A 235 9.97 -20.24 12.47
C PRO A 235 10.40 -18.83 12.88
N GLU A 236 11.26 -18.15 12.13
CA GLU A 236 11.85 -16.87 12.46
C GLU A 236 10.99 -15.66 12.05
N CYS A 237 11.52 -14.43 12.16
CA CYS A 237 10.78 -13.20 11.85
C CYS A 237 10.27 -13.19 10.42
N ILE A 238 11.14 -13.43 9.44
CA ILE A 238 10.74 -13.72 8.05
C ILE A 238 10.30 -15.18 8.01
N SER A 239 9.02 -15.44 8.14
CA SER A 239 8.49 -16.79 8.34
C SER A 239 8.16 -17.54 7.06
N MET A 240 7.92 -16.85 5.95
CA MET A 240 7.63 -17.47 4.66
C MET A 240 8.13 -16.57 3.53
N ILE A 241 8.79 -17.20 2.56
CA ILE A 241 9.12 -16.59 1.28
C ILE A 241 8.53 -17.51 0.20
N HIS A 242 7.68 -16.93 -0.64
CA HIS A 242 7.03 -17.64 -1.71
C HIS A 242 7.31 -16.93 -3.04
N THR A 243 8.14 -17.53 -3.86
CA THR A 243 8.50 -17.00 -5.18
C THR A 243 7.67 -17.71 -6.25
N ILE A 244 7.07 -16.94 -7.13
CA ILE A 244 6.26 -17.43 -8.25
C ILE A 244 6.75 -16.73 -9.51
N MET A 245 7.14 -17.51 -10.51
CA MET A 245 7.32 -17.01 -11.86
C MET A 245 6.13 -17.47 -12.71
N ARG A 246 5.40 -16.55 -13.27
CA ARG A 246 4.28 -16.82 -14.17
C ARG A 246 4.33 -15.85 -15.33
N ASP A 247 4.29 -16.43 -16.53
CA ASP A 247 4.47 -15.69 -17.77
C ASP A 247 5.80 -14.91 -17.77
N ASP A 248 5.75 -13.61 -17.71
CA ASP A 248 6.90 -12.69 -17.66
C ASP A 248 7.01 -11.91 -16.34
N VAL A 249 6.25 -12.33 -15.31
CA VAL A 249 6.23 -11.69 -13.99
C VAL A 249 6.88 -12.58 -12.94
N LEU A 250 7.89 -12.05 -12.27
CA LEU A 250 8.46 -12.66 -11.07
C LEU A 250 7.86 -11.99 -9.83
N THR A 251 7.12 -12.75 -9.04
CA THR A 251 6.53 -12.30 -7.79
C THR A 251 7.19 -13.00 -6.61
N MET A 252 7.69 -12.23 -5.64
CA MET A 252 8.13 -12.73 -4.34
C MET A 252 7.15 -12.25 -3.28
N ARG A 253 6.49 -13.19 -2.60
CA ARG A 253 5.60 -12.93 -1.47
C ARG A 253 6.30 -13.30 -0.19
N VAL A 254 6.39 -12.36 0.73
CA VAL A 254 7.06 -12.53 2.01
C VAL A 254 6.05 -12.31 3.13
N THR A 255 6.10 -13.19 4.12
CA THR A 255 5.35 -13.01 5.37
C THR A 255 6.34 -12.86 6.51
N ALA A 256 6.30 -11.73 7.20
CA ALA A 256 7.00 -11.49 8.44
C ALA A 256 6.03 -11.65 9.63
N ARG A 257 6.42 -12.43 10.65
CA ARG A 257 5.61 -12.60 11.87
C ARG A 257 5.57 -11.31 12.69
N SER A 258 6.74 -10.77 12.94
CA SER A 258 6.89 -9.48 13.63
C SER A 258 8.21 -8.84 13.20
N THR A 259 8.25 -7.53 13.20
CA THR A 259 9.48 -6.78 12.97
C THR A 259 9.51 -5.54 13.84
N ASP A 260 10.67 -5.24 14.43
CA ASP A 260 10.94 -3.94 15.00
C ASP A 260 11.23 -2.96 13.86
N VAL A 261 10.33 -2.02 13.68
CA VAL A 261 10.35 -1.08 12.56
C VAL A 261 11.60 -0.20 12.57
N ILE A 262 12.10 0.14 13.74
CA ILE A 262 13.28 1.01 13.87
C ILE A 262 14.57 0.22 13.65
N LYS A 263 14.65 -0.96 14.26
CA LYS A 263 15.90 -1.72 14.36
C LYS A 263 16.10 -2.68 13.18
N PHE A 264 15.09 -3.44 12.81
CA PHE A 264 15.24 -4.56 11.87
C PHE A 264 14.61 -4.33 10.51
N PHE A 265 13.47 -3.65 10.43
CA PHE A 265 12.75 -3.50 9.18
C PHE A 265 13.58 -2.88 8.04
N PRO A 266 14.45 -1.87 8.28
CA PRO A 266 15.33 -1.36 7.22
C PRO A 266 16.26 -2.42 6.63
N SER A 267 16.80 -3.28 7.47
CA SER A 267 17.65 -4.40 7.06
C SER A 267 16.85 -5.50 6.37
N ASP A 268 15.67 -5.84 6.90
CA ASP A 268 14.76 -6.83 6.33
C ASP A 268 14.39 -6.48 4.89
N ILE A 269 13.91 -5.26 4.64
CA ILE A 269 13.45 -4.86 3.31
C ILE A 269 14.58 -4.80 2.29
N ARG A 270 15.76 -4.39 2.71
CA ARG A 270 16.97 -4.35 1.88
C ARG A 270 17.47 -5.76 1.55
N PHE A 271 17.48 -6.64 2.54
CA PHE A 271 17.80 -8.05 2.35
C PHE A 271 16.83 -8.70 1.35
N LEU A 272 15.52 -8.44 1.50
CA LEU A 272 14.51 -8.97 0.58
C LEU A 272 14.72 -8.50 -0.86
N GLY A 273 15.13 -7.25 -1.07
CA GLY A 273 15.53 -6.74 -2.39
C GLY A 273 16.74 -7.49 -2.95
N HIS A 274 17.77 -7.72 -2.13
CA HIS A 274 18.95 -8.48 -2.52
C HIS A 274 18.61 -9.93 -2.86
N LEU A 275 17.87 -10.61 -2.00
CA LEU A 275 17.39 -11.99 -2.23
C LEU A 275 16.58 -12.08 -3.52
N PHE A 276 15.70 -11.11 -3.77
CA PHE A 276 14.87 -11.08 -4.97
C PHE A 276 15.71 -11.00 -6.25
N ASN A 277 16.75 -10.16 -6.23
CA ASN A 277 17.68 -10.05 -7.34
C ASN A 277 18.45 -11.37 -7.58
N LYS A 278 18.90 -12.03 -6.50
CA LYS A 278 19.57 -13.35 -6.60
C LYS A 278 18.65 -14.41 -7.20
N VAL A 279 17.39 -14.46 -6.76
CA VAL A 279 16.40 -15.38 -7.33
C VAL A 279 16.15 -15.07 -8.81
N SER A 280 16.08 -13.82 -9.19
CA SER A 280 15.94 -13.38 -10.58
C SER A 280 17.10 -13.86 -11.45
N GLU A 281 18.35 -13.70 -10.99
CA GLU A 281 19.57 -14.18 -11.67
C GLU A 281 19.51 -15.71 -11.91
N MET A 282 19.04 -16.47 -10.91
CA MET A 282 18.93 -17.95 -10.99
C MET A 282 17.86 -18.42 -11.98
N LEU A 283 16.81 -17.63 -12.20
CA LEU A 283 15.67 -17.97 -13.05
C LEU A 283 15.86 -17.55 -14.53
N ASP A 284 17.02 -17.04 -14.90
CA ASP A 284 17.33 -16.45 -16.21
C ASP A 284 16.39 -15.28 -16.55
N ASP A 285 16.78 -14.09 -16.12
CA ASP A 285 16.00 -12.87 -16.14
C ASP A 285 15.62 -12.34 -17.54
N LYS A 286 16.15 -12.92 -18.62
CA LYS A 286 15.81 -12.53 -20.00
C LYS A 286 14.33 -12.64 -20.33
N CYS A 287 13.59 -13.42 -19.56
CA CYS A 287 12.16 -13.60 -19.73
C CYS A 287 11.32 -12.80 -18.72
N ILE A 288 11.97 -12.07 -17.79
CA ILE A 288 11.27 -11.35 -16.75
C ILE A 288 11.12 -9.88 -17.19
N ASN A 289 9.88 -9.46 -17.39
CA ASN A 289 9.54 -8.09 -17.75
C ASN A 289 9.02 -7.28 -16.56
N ARG A 290 8.63 -7.94 -15.48
CA ARG A 290 8.08 -7.30 -14.31
C ARG A 290 8.48 -8.05 -13.03
N TYR A 291 8.81 -7.28 -12.01
CA TYR A 291 9.22 -7.73 -10.67
C TYR A 291 8.21 -7.23 -9.65
N GLU A 292 7.70 -8.12 -8.78
CA GLU A 292 6.76 -7.78 -7.71
C GLU A 292 7.22 -8.35 -6.38
N LEU A 293 7.52 -7.49 -5.41
CA LEU A 293 7.79 -7.86 -4.02
C LEU A 293 6.55 -7.51 -3.19
N LYS A 294 5.89 -8.54 -2.64
CA LYS A 294 4.72 -8.40 -1.76
C LYS A 294 5.12 -8.80 -0.36
N LEU A 295 5.06 -7.85 0.58
CA LEU A 295 5.41 -8.07 1.97
C LEU A 295 4.17 -7.91 2.85
N THR A 296 3.89 -8.93 3.67
CA THR A 296 2.87 -8.89 4.71
C THR A 296 3.55 -9.01 6.07
N MET A 297 3.31 -8.06 6.95
CA MET A 297 3.80 -8.04 8.32
C MET A 297 2.62 -8.27 9.27
N ASN A 298 2.66 -9.38 10.03
CA ASN A 298 1.60 -9.66 11.00
C ASN A 298 1.65 -8.69 12.19
N SER A 299 2.85 -8.25 12.58
CA SER A 299 3.09 -7.21 13.59
C SER A 299 4.29 -6.36 13.16
N ALA A 300 4.08 -5.05 13.07
CA ALA A 300 5.14 -4.06 12.89
C ALA A 300 5.11 -3.13 14.12
N HIS A 301 6.15 -3.15 14.96
CA HIS A 301 6.15 -2.46 16.23
C HIS A 301 7.39 -1.58 16.40
N ILE A 302 7.25 -0.54 17.21
CA ILE A 302 8.35 0.32 17.63
C ILE A 302 8.64 -0.01 19.10
N LEU A 303 9.76 -0.68 19.35
CA LEU A 303 10.24 -0.90 20.70
C LEU A 303 10.90 0.39 21.20
N SER A 304 10.50 0.83 22.39
CA SER A 304 11.03 2.02 23.07
C SER A 304 12.41 1.75 23.67
#